data_1c672b9f5bff74e9b7238bb68ed59476
#
_entry.id   1c672b9f5bff74e9b7238bb68ed59476
#
_cell.length_a   1.000
_cell.length_b   1.000
_cell.length_c   1.000
_cell.angle_alpha   90.00
_cell.angle_beta   90.00
_cell.angle_gamma   90.00
#
_symmetry.space_group_name_H-M   'P 1'
#
loop_
_entity.id
_entity.type
_entity.pdbx_description
1 polymer ?
#
loop_
_entity_poly.entity_id
_entity_poly.type
_entity_poly.pdbx_seq_one_letter_code
_entity_poly.pdbx_strand_id
1 'polypeptide(L)'
;MTGTQFPDEIITVGGHLDSWDNCEGAHDDGAGCVQTIEILRAFKALGYKPKRTIRFVLFANEENGLRGGNKYAEEALAKGEKHVFALESDAGGFTPRGFGFTMSDEQFQKVTAWRTLIAPYGCSEFSRGGGGADIGPLNRTFKTPMAGLQPDSQRYFDYHHARNDTFEAVNKRELELGAVNMAALIYLVDQYGL
;
A
#
# COMPACT_ATOMS: atom_id res chain seq x y z
N MET A 1 14.79 0.79 1.51
CA MET A 1 15.76 0.16 0.56
C MET A 1 16.19 1.24 -0.42
N THR A 2 17.46 1.61 -0.39
CA THR A 2 17.96 2.71 -1.24
C THR A 2 18.04 2.29 -2.70
N GLY A 3 17.61 3.18 -3.59
CA GLY A 3 17.65 2.97 -5.04
C GLY A 3 19.07 2.98 -5.60
N THR A 4 19.30 2.21 -6.65
CA THR A 4 20.61 2.05 -7.27
C THR A 4 20.80 2.95 -8.50
N GLN A 5 19.72 3.41 -9.12
CA GLN A 5 19.76 4.25 -10.32
C GLN A 5 19.12 5.63 -10.07
N PHE A 6 18.03 5.66 -9.32
CA PHE A 6 17.26 6.87 -9.02
C PHE A 6 17.03 6.97 -7.49
N PRO A 7 18.10 7.15 -6.68
CA PRO A 7 17.97 7.10 -5.21
C PRO A 7 17.07 8.19 -4.63
N ASP A 8 16.91 9.31 -5.33
CA ASP A 8 16.07 10.44 -4.89
C ASP A 8 14.59 10.28 -5.27
N GLU A 9 14.25 9.30 -6.11
CA GLU A 9 12.87 8.94 -6.42
C GLU A 9 12.36 7.91 -5.40
N ILE A 10 11.27 8.26 -4.70
CA ILE A 10 10.76 7.47 -3.59
C ILE A 10 9.45 6.80 -3.98
N ILE A 11 9.39 5.48 -3.82
CA ILE A 11 8.17 4.69 -3.80
C ILE A 11 7.84 4.44 -2.33
N THR A 12 6.67 4.91 -1.88
CA THR A 12 6.19 4.72 -0.50
C THR A 12 5.20 3.58 -0.46
N VAL A 13 5.35 2.67 0.49
CA VAL A 13 4.38 1.61 0.76
C VAL A 13 4.11 1.55 2.25
N GLY A 14 2.85 1.39 2.66
CA GLY A 14 2.50 1.41 4.06
C GLY A 14 1.09 0.94 4.40
N GLY A 15 0.79 1.07 5.66
CA GLY A 15 -0.45 0.91 6.36
C GLY A 15 -0.31 1.57 7.72
N HIS A 16 -1.34 1.62 8.57
CA HIS A 16 -1.26 2.29 9.86
C HIS A 16 -1.12 1.32 11.05
N LEU A 17 -0.45 1.81 12.10
CA LEU A 17 -0.11 1.02 13.30
C LEU A 17 -1.17 1.06 14.39
N ASP A 18 -1.94 2.13 14.45
CA ASP A 18 -2.99 2.28 15.44
C ASP A 18 -4.25 1.54 14.99
N SER A 19 -5.14 1.32 15.92
CA SER A 19 -6.43 0.68 15.70
C SER A 19 -7.49 1.33 16.58
N TRP A 20 -8.74 1.01 16.32
CA TRP A 20 -9.85 1.44 17.17
C TRP A 20 -9.72 0.81 18.57
N ASP A 21 -10.06 1.57 19.61
CA ASP A 21 -9.76 1.25 21.02
C ASP A 21 -10.49 0.01 21.58
N ASN A 22 -11.49 -0.50 20.88
CA ASN A 22 -12.30 -1.66 21.29
C ASN A 22 -11.92 -2.98 20.62
N CYS A 23 -10.88 -3.01 19.76
CA CYS A 23 -10.43 -4.17 19.00
C CYS A 23 -8.91 -4.30 18.97
N GLU A 24 -8.42 -5.42 18.43
CA GLU A 24 -6.98 -5.64 18.23
C GLU A 24 -6.46 -4.98 16.95
N GLY A 25 -7.37 -4.66 16.01
CA GLY A 25 -7.01 -4.06 14.73
C GLY A 25 -6.26 -5.03 13.81
N ALA A 26 -6.67 -6.28 13.76
CA ALA A 26 -5.96 -7.28 12.97
C ALA A 26 -6.18 -7.12 11.46
N HIS A 27 -7.38 -6.73 11.05
CA HIS A 27 -7.68 -6.32 9.68
C HIS A 27 -7.48 -4.82 9.46
N ASP A 28 -7.75 -4.00 10.48
CA ASP A 28 -7.74 -2.54 10.43
C ASP A 28 -6.76 -1.95 11.48
N ASP A 29 -5.43 -1.79 11.19
CA ASP A 29 -4.75 -2.14 9.93
C ASP A 29 -3.50 -2.98 10.20
N GLY A 30 -3.55 -3.92 11.12
CA GLY A 30 -2.48 -4.92 11.33
C GLY A 30 -2.15 -5.67 10.03
N ALA A 31 -3.16 -5.93 9.18
CA ALA A 31 -2.98 -6.61 7.91
C ALA A 31 -2.08 -5.82 6.96
N GLY A 32 -2.33 -4.53 6.75
CA GLY A 32 -1.50 -3.69 5.88
C GLY A 32 -0.09 -3.48 6.43
N CYS A 33 0.04 -3.35 7.74
CA CYS A 33 1.35 -3.31 8.41
C CYS A 33 2.17 -4.58 8.14
N VAL A 34 1.58 -5.76 8.34
CA VAL A 34 2.27 -7.04 8.14
C VAL A 34 2.60 -7.26 6.65
N GLN A 35 1.68 -6.93 5.74
CA GLN A 35 1.95 -6.98 4.30
C GLN A 35 3.13 -6.07 3.92
N THR A 36 3.18 -4.86 4.44
CA THR A 36 4.28 -3.91 4.23
C THR A 36 5.63 -4.47 4.70
N ILE A 37 5.66 -5.07 5.89
CA ILE A 37 6.87 -5.72 6.45
C ILE A 37 7.27 -6.93 5.61
N GLU A 38 6.31 -7.75 5.17
CA GLU A 38 6.55 -8.95 4.37
C GLU A 38 7.12 -8.62 2.99
N ILE A 39 6.67 -7.55 2.34
CA ILE A 39 7.27 -7.08 1.09
C ILE A 39 8.75 -6.75 1.27
N LEU A 40 9.10 -6.02 2.34
CA LEU A 40 10.49 -5.71 2.66
C LEU A 40 11.31 -6.98 2.89
N ARG A 41 10.76 -7.93 3.67
CA ARG A 41 11.40 -9.21 3.96
C ARG A 41 11.65 -10.01 2.68
N ALA A 42 10.63 -10.12 1.81
CA ALA A 42 10.71 -10.84 0.56
C ALA A 42 11.74 -10.23 -0.39
N PHE A 43 11.74 -8.92 -0.59
CA PHE A 43 12.72 -8.23 -1.42
C PHE A 43 14.15 -8.43 -0.92
N LYS A 44 14.37 -8.40 0.40
CA LYS A 44 15.69 -8.70 0.99
C LYS A 44 16.08 -10.15 0.77
N ALA A 45 15.18 -11.11 0.98
CA ALA A 45 15.45 -12.54 0.81
C ALA A 45 15.77 -12.88 -0.65
N LEU A 46 15.15 -12.21 -1.61
CA LEU A 46 15.43 -12.34 -3.04
C LEU A 46 16.71 -11.61 -3.48
N GLY A 47 17.35 -10.86 -2.62
CA GLY A 47 18.50 -10.02 -2.97
C GLY A 47 18.16 -8.88 -3.93
N TYR A 48 16.88 -8.46 -3.96
CA TYR A 48 16.40 -7.43 -4.86
C TYR A 48 17.13 -6.09 -4.65
N LYS A 49 17.57 -5.51 -5.73
CA LYS A 49 18.23 -4.19 -5.77
C LYS A 49 17.34 -3.23 -6.53
N PRO A 50 16.54 -2.40 -5.84
CA PRO A 50 15.62 -1.50 -6.50
C PRO A 50 16.36 -0.42 -7.29
N LYS A 51 15.75 0.07 -8.36
CA LYS A 51 16.23 1.23 -9.11
C LYS A 51 15.95 2.52 -8.34
N ARG A 52 14.77 2.62 -7.75
CA ARG A 52 14.29 3.74 -6.94
C ARG A 52 14.34 3.38 -5.45
N THR A 53 14.37 4.36 -4.59
CA THR A 53 14.26 4.13 -3.16
C THR A 53 12.85 3.65 -2.82
N ILE A 54 12.74 2.48 -2.18
CA ILE A 54 11.46 1.98 -1.65
C ILE A 54 11.47 2.22 -0.15
N ARG A 55 10.50 3.00 0.33
CA ARG A 55 10.31 3.35 1.73
C ARG A 55 9.08 2.62 2.27
N PHE A 56 9.28 1.83 3.31
CA PHE A 56 8.25 1.09 4.04
C PHE A 56 7.88 1.92 5.25
N VAL A 57 6.62 2.30 5.37
CA VAL A 57 6.13 3.23 6.39
C VAL A 57 4.99 2.58 7.14
N LEU A 58 5.05 2.64 8.47
CA LEU A 58 3.95 2.29 9.34
C LEU A 58 3.46 3.59 9.96
N PHE A 59 2.33 4.07 9.49
CA PHE A 59 1.78 5.36 9.88
C PHE A 59 1.19 5.30 11.29
N ALA A 60 1.13 6.41 11.98
CA ALA A 60 0.59 6.48 13.33
C ALA A 60 -0.58 7.45 13.37
N ASN A 61 -1.60 7.11 14.17
CA ASN A 61 -2.77 7.94 14.41
C ASN A 61 -3.59 8.23 13.12
N GLU A 62 -3.84 7.18 12.32
CA GLU A 62 -4.77 7.24 11.20
C GLU A 62 -6.18 7.48 11.71
N GLU A 63 -6.65 6.61 12.61
CA GLU A 63 -8.00 6.50 13.17
C GLU A 63 -8.52 7.80 13.80
N ASN A 64 -7.62 8.60 14.35
CA ASN A 64 -7.96 9.82 15.09
C ASN A 64 -7.43 11.10 14.41
N GLY A 65 -7.42 11.12 13.07
CA GLY A 65 -7.19 12.33 12.28
C GLY A 65 -5.97 12.35 11.39
N LEU A 66 -5.49 11.18 10.94
CA LEU A 66 -4.44 11.07 9.91
C LEU A 66 -3.15 11.83 10.26
N ARG A 67 -2.78 11.89 11.54
CA ARG A 67 -1.66 12.74 11.97
C ARG A 67 -0.33 12.26 11.41
N GLY A 68 -0.11 10.94 11.37
CA GLY A 68 1.08 10.33 10.80
C GLY A 68 1.23 10.62 9.32
N GLY A 69 0.21 10.36 8.52
CA GLY A 69 0.20 10.61 7.08
C GLY A 69 0.39 12.09 6.74
N ASN A 70 -0.31 12.99 7.46
CA ASN A 70 -0.16 14.43 7.29
C ASN A 70 1.26 14.90 7.65
N LYS A 71 1.81 14.44 8.80
CA LYS A 71 3.16 14.81 9.23
C LYS A 71 4.21 14.26 8.27
N TYR A 72 4.03 13.06 7.76
CA TYR A 72 4.91 12.46 6.76
C TYR A 72 5.01 13.32 5.49
N ALA A 73 3.86 13.77 4.95
CA ALA A 73 3.85 14.64 3.78
C ALA A 73 4.44 16.03 4.06
N GLU A 74 4.20 16.61 5.24
CA GLU A 74 4.82 17.88 5.68
C GLU A 74 6.35 17.77 5.72
N GLU A 75 6.88 16.71 6.34
CA GLU A 75 8.33 16.47 6.43
C GLU A 75 8.94 16.20 5.05
N ALA A 76 8.24 15.45 4.19
CA ALA A 76 8.67 15.21 2.81
C ALA A 76 8.78 16.53 2.03
N LEU A 77 7.80 17.43 2.19
CA LEU A 77 7.82 18.75 1.57
C LEU A 77 8.98 19.60 2.09
N ALA A 78 9.19 19.63 3.39
CA ALA A 78 10.28 20.39 4.02
C ALA A 78 11.66 19.92 3.58
N LYS A 79 11.80 18.62 3.25
CA LYS A 79 13.03 18.00 2.77
C LYS A 79 13.20 18.06 1.24
N GLY A 80 12.16 18.51 0.52
CA GLY A 80 12.17 18.51 -0.96
C GLY A 80 12.18 17.10 -1.55
N GLU A 81 11.59 16.12 -0.88
CA GLU A 81 11.57 14.73 -1.33
C GLU A 81 10.70 14.54 -2.58
N LYS A 82 11.09 13.61 -3.44
CA LYS A 82 10.39 13.29 -4.69
C LYS A 82 9.68 11.94 -4.56
N HIS A 83 8.42 11.95 -4.17
CA HIS A 83 7.57 10.75 -4.12
C HIS A 83 6.95 10.50 -5.49
N VAL A 84 7.35 9.41 -6.15
CA VAL A 84 6.93 9.08 -7.52
C VAL A 84 5.77 8.09 -7.57
N PHE A 85 5.52 7.38 -6.47
CA PHE A 85 4.38 6.49 -6.30
C PHE A 85 4.15 6.20 -4.81
N ALA A 86 2.90 5.99 -4.43
CA ALA A 86 2.53 5.54 -3.09
C ALA A 86 1.51 4.40 -3.17
N LEU A 87 1.63 3.41 -2.28
CA LEU A 87 0.77 2.24 -2.20
C LEU A 87 0.41 1.97 -0.74
N GLU A 88 -0.87 1.76 -0.48
CA GLU A 88 -1.39 1.44 0.85
C GLU A 88 -2.29 0.21 0.82
N SER A 89 -2.30 -0.55 1.90
CA SER A 89 -3.28 -1.58 2.18
C SER A 89 -3.95 -1.22 3.49
N ASP A 90 -5.24 -0.93 3.42
CA ASP A 90 -6.07 -0.47 4.54
C ASP A 90 -7.55 -0.82 4.25
N ALA A 91 -7.79 -2.11 3.99
CA ALA A 91 -9.13 -2.64 3.75
C ALA A 91 -9.22 -4.12 4.17
N GLY A 92 -8.35 -4.50 5.10
CA GLY A 92 -8.27 -5.84 5.68
C GLY A 92 -7.42 -6.83 4.90
N GLY A 93 -7.05 -7.91 5.57
CA GLY A 93 -6.21 -8.99 5.04
C GLY A 93 -6.98 -10.07 4.28
N PHE A 94 -8.05 -9.70 3.57
CA PHE A 94 -8.90 -10.63 2.80
C PHE A 94 -8.31 -10.95 1.42
N THR A 95 -8.96 -11.88 0.70
CA THR A 95 -8.53 -12.26 -0.66
C THR A 95 -8.40 -11.04 -1.55
N PRO A 96 -7.20 -10.76 -2.11
CA PRO A 96 -7.01 -9.59 -2.97
C PRO A 96 -7.77 -9.75 -4.28
N ARG A 97 -8.40 -8.67 -4.75
CA ARG A 97 -9.16 -8.62 -6.02
C ARG A 97 -8.52 -7.72 -7.04
N GLY A 98 -7.86 -6.65 -6.59
CA GLY A 98 -7.27 -5.67 -7.48
C GLY A 98 -6.65 -4.48 -6.78
N PHE A 99 -6.60 -3.39 -7.53
CA PHE A 99 -6.11 -2.11 -7.04
C PHE A 99 -6.99 -0.96 -7.52
N GLY A 100 -7.26 -0.01 -6.63
CA GLY A 100 -7.81 1.28 -7.00
C GLY A 100 -6.69 2.31 -7.18
N PHE A 101 -6.74 3.10 -8.26
CA PHE A 101 -5.66 4.02 -8.63
C PHE A 101 -6.15 5.46 -8.71
N THR A 102 -5.43 6.38 -8.08
CA THR A 102 -5.55 7.82 -8.28
C THR A 102 -4.28 8.32 -8.96
N MET A 103 -4.37 8.54 -10.26
CA MET A 103 -3.27 8.94 -11.13
C MET A 103 -3.78 9.50 -12.47
N SER A 104 -2.89 10.00 -13.32
CA SER A 104 -3.24 10.48 -14.67
C SER A 104 -3.77 9.35 -15.57
N ASP A 105 -4.44 9.74 -16.66
CA ASP A 105 -4.96 8.77 -17.64
C ASP A 105 -3.83 7.96 -18.29
N GLU A 106 -2.73 8.61 -18.60
CA GLU A 106 -1.55 7.95 -19.18
C GLU A 106 -0.96 6.92 -18.23
N GLN A 107 -0.77 7.29 -16.97
CA GLN A 107 -0.27 6.37 -15.94
C GLN A 107 -1.23 5.19 -15.72
N PHE A 108 -2.54 5.46 -15.69
CA PHE A 108 -3.54 4.40 -15.54
C PHE A 108 -3.55 3.42 -16.72
N GLN A 109 -3.41 3.90 -17.95
CA GLN A 109 -3.26 3.02 -19.13
C GLN A 109 -2.03 2.14 -18.99
N LYS A 110 -0.91 2.71 -18.52
CA LYS A 110 0.35 1.98 -18.31
C LYS A 110 0.18 0.88 -17.27
N VAL A 111 -0.35 1.16 -16.08
CA VAL A 111 -0.56 0.12 -15.05
C VAL A 111 -1.56 -0.93 -15.49
N THR A 112 -2.59 -0.55 -16.24
CA THR A 112 -3.60 -1.48 -16.76
C THR A 112 -2.98 -2.52 -17.72
N ALA A 113 -1.94 -2.15 -18.46
CA ALA A 113 -1.20 -3.09 -19.31
C ALA A 113 -0.50 -4.19 -18.50
N TRP A 114 -0.20 -3.97 -17.22
CA TRP A 114 0.42 -4.97 -16.34
C TRP A 114 -0.58 -5.92 -15.69
N ARG A 115 -1.89 -5.68 -15.83
CA ARG A 115 -2.94 -6.47 -15.19
C ARG A 115 -2.80 -7.98 -15.43
N THR A 116 -2.44 -8.38 -16.64
CA THR A 116 -2.27 -9.80 -17.00
C THR A 116 -1.12 -10.48 -16.27
N LEU A 117 -0.13 -9.72 -15.79
CA LEU A 117 1.01 -10.24 -15.03
C LEU A 117 0.63 -10.52 -13.56
N ILE A 118 -0.32 -9.75 -13.01
CA ILE A 118 -0.75 -9.81 -11.62
C ILE A 118 -2.00 -10.68 -11.45
N ALA A 119 -2.87 -10.72 -12.45
CA ALA A 119 -4.13 -11.47 -12.42
C ALA A 119 -4.02 -12.95 -11.98
N PRO A 120 -2.96 -13.72 -12.33
CA PRO A 120 -2.81 -15.09 -11.85
C PRO A 120 -2.71 -15.23 -10.32
N TYR A 121 -2.41 -14.13 -9.62
CA TYR A 121 -2.30 -14.08 -8.16
C TYR A 121 -3.54 -13.48 -7.48
N GLY A 122 -4.65 -13.32 -8.20
CA GLY A 122 -5.94 -12.90 -7.68
C GLY A 122 -6.34 -11.45 -8.00
N CYS A 123 -5.39 -10.57 -8.30
CA CYS A 123 -5.65 -9.15 -8.60
C CYS A 123 -5.89 -8.93 -10.10
N SER A 124 -7.15 -9.04 -10.53
CA SER A 124 -7.57 -8.78 -11.91
C SER A 124 -8.39 -7.50 -12.09
N GLU A 125 -8.80 -6.87 -10.99
CA GLU A 125 -9.65 -5.69 -11.00
C GLU A 125 -8.80 -4.43 -10.82
N PHE A 126 -8.65 -3.65 -11.89
CA PHE A 126 -7.97 -2.36 -11.85
C PHE A 126 -9.00 -1.27 -12.09
N SER A 127 -9.22 -0.41 -11.10
CA SER A 127 -10.24 0.63 -11.13
C SER A 127 -9.62 2.03 -10.95
N ARG A 128 -10.33 3.04 -11.42
CA ARG A 128 -10.03 4.43 -11.11
C ARG A 128 -10.61 4.80 -9.75
N GLY A 129 -9.93 5.71 -9.08
CA GLY A 129 -10.20 6.05 -7.70
C GLY A 129 -9.59 5.06 -6.74
N GLY A 130 -9.38 5.45 -5.52
CA GLY A 130 -8.71 4.64 -4.51
C GLY A 130 -7.30 5.16 -4.22
N GLY A 131 -6.65 4.50 -3.31
CA GLY A 131 -5.40 4.90 -2.66
C GLY A 131 -5.48 4.45 -1.22
N GLY A 132 -5.19 5.33 -0.32
CA GLY A 132 -5.32 5.12 1.11
C GLY A 132 -5.35 6.46 1.85
N ALA A 133 -5.80 6.41 3.08
CA ALA A 133 -5.97 7.60 3.89
C ALA A 133 -4.62 8.23 4.24
N ASP A 134 -3.63 7.42 4.62
CA ASP A 134 -2.31 7.87 5.06
C ASP A 134 -1.43 8.38 3.92
N ILE A 135 -1.56 7.83 2.72
CA ILE A 135 -0.83 8.30 1.53
C ILE A 135 -1.56 9.43 0.79
N GLY A 136 -2.82 9.67 1.11
CA GLY A 136 -3.61 10.77 0.57
C GLY A 136 -2.94 12.13 0.68
N PRO A 137 -2.29 12.49 1.79
CA PRO A 137 -1.51 13.73 1.92
C PRO A 137 -0.40 13.88 0.88
N LEU A 138 0.29 12.81 0.50
CA LEU A 138 1.30 12.86 -0.57
C LEU A 138 0.66 13.22 -1.92
N ASN A 139 -0.49 12.64 -2.24
CA ASN A 139 -1.21 12.99 -3.47
C ASN A 139 -1.70 14.44 -3.45
N ARG A 140 -2.23 14.93 -2.32
CA ARG A 140 -2.68 16.32 -2.20
C ARG A 140 -1.52 17.32 -2.36
N THR A 141 -0.36 17.03 -1.75
CA THR A 141 0.80 17.93 -1.70
C THR A 141 1.63 17.90 -2.99
N PHE A 142 1.91 16.71 -3.51
CA PHE A 142 2.88 16.51 -4.61
C PHE A 142 2.23 16.01 -5.91
N LYS A 143 0.92 15.72 -5.91
CA LYS A 143 0.25 14.99 -6.99
C LYS A 143 0.86 13.59 -7.21
N THR A 144 1.45 13.01 -6.18
CA THR A 144 2.00 11.66 -6.22
C THR A 144 0.93 10.68 -6.69
N PRO A 145 1.17 9.91 -7.77
CA PRO A 145 0.28 8.81 -8.15
C PRO A 145 0.17 7.82 -7.00
N MET A 146 -1.04 7.37 -6.71
CA MET A 146 -1.24 6.43 -5.62
C MET A 146 -2.17 5.27 -6.00
N ALA A 147 -2.01 4.16 -5.28
CA ALA A 147 -2.87 3.00 -5.36
C ALA A 147 -3.23 2.47 -3.97
N GLY A 148 -4.39 1.84 -3.86
CA GLY A 148 -4.79 1.06 -2.69
C GLY A 148 -5.07 -0.37 -3.09
N LEU A 149 -4.62 -1.34 -2.27
CA LEU A 149 -5.01 -2.73 -2.44
C LEU A 149 -6.51 -2.85 -2.20
N GLN A 150 -7.20 -3.52 -3.10
CA GLN A 150 -8.64 -3.81 -2.98
C GLN A 150 -8.83 -5.31 -2.75
N PRO A 151 -9.04 -5.74 -1.50
CA PRO A 151 -9.41 -7.12 -1.20
C PRO A 151 -10.91 -7.34 -1.42
N ASP A 152 -11.38 -8.54 -1.09
CA ASP A 152 -12.80 -8.89 -1.04
C ASP A 152 -13.50 -8.06 0.06
N SER A 153 -14.11 -6.96 -0.35
CA SER A 153 -14.64 -5.94 0.56
C SER A 153 -15.94 -6.35 1.27
N GLN A 154 -16.58 -7.44 0.87
CA GLN A 154 -17.87 -7.85 1.47
C GLN A 154 -17.74 -8.19 2.95
N ARG A 155 -16.57 -8.69 3.37
CA ARG A 155 -16.32 -9.10 4.76
C ARG A 155 -15.71 -8.00 5.62
N TYR A 156 -15.12 -6.97 5.03
CA TYR A 156 -14.39 -5.94 5.77
C TYR A 156 -15.24 -5.27 6.83
N PHE A 157 -16.46 -4.86 6.49
CA PHE A 157 -17.37 -4.17 7.42
C PHE A 157 -17.98 -5.07 8.50
N ASP A 158 -17.75 -6.40 8.45
CA ASP A 158 -18.07 -7.29 9.57
C ASP A 158 -17.04 -7.18 10.71
N TYR A 159 -15.85 -6.61 10.41
CA TYR A 159 -14.71 -6.48 11.34
C TYR A 159 -14.31 -5.05 11.62
N HIS A 160 -14.44 -4.16 10.63
CA HIS A 160 -14.00 -2.76 10.70
C HIS A 160 -14.56 -2.06 11.95
N HIS A 161 -13.64 -1.57 12.81
CA HIS A 161 -13.94 -0.93 14.09
C HIS A 161 -14.76 -1.79 15.08
N ALA A 162 -14.72 -3.10 14.97
CA ALA A 162 -15.54 -4.02 15.75
C ALA A 162 -14.67 -4.94 16.62
N ARG A 163 -15.22 -5.38 17.76
CA ARG A 163 -14.49 -6.21 18.75
C ARG A 163 -14.00 -7.56 18.22
N ASN A 164 -14.55 -8.04 17.14
CA ASN A 164 -14.17 -9.27 16.48
C ASN A 164 -13.05 -9.09 15.44
N ASP A 165 -12.51 -7.88 15.30
CA ASP A 165 -11.28 -7.64 14.52
C ASP A 165 -10.07 -8.09 15.35
N THR A 166 -9.88 -9.42 15.39
CA THR A 166 -8.85 -10.09 16.16
C THR A 166 -7.92 -10.90 15.26
N PHE A 167 -6.77 -11.28 15.80
CA PHE A 167 -5.78 -12.07 15.07
C PHE A 167 -6.35 -13.36 14.46
N GLU A 168 -7.26 -14.05 15.16
CA GLU A 168 -7.88 -15.29 14.70
C GLU A 168 -8.80 -15.12 13.49
N ALA A 169 -9.25 -13.89 13.22
CA ALA A 169 -10.09 -13.58 12.06
C ALA A 169 -9.28 -13.56 10.75
N VAL A 170 -7.95 -13.38 10.83
CA VAL A 170 -7.10 -13.22 9.66
C VAL A 170 -6.73 -14.55 9.04
N ASN A 171 -7.00 -14.71 7.75
CA ASN A 171 -6.56 -15.86 6.98
C ASN A 171 -5.13 -15.63 6.44
N LYS A 172 -4.19 -16.46 6.89
CA LYS A 172 -2.78 -16.35 6.49
C LYS A 172 -2.58 -16.34 4.97
N ARG A 173 -3.27 -17.22 4.24
CA ARG A 173 -3.10 -17.32 2.77
C ARG A 173 -3.61 -16.10 2.03
N GLU A 174 -4.74 -15.55 2.46
CA GLU A 174 -5.30 -14.33 1.89
C GLU A 174 -4.37 -13.14 2.14
N LEU A 175 -3.87 -13.01 3.38
CA LEU A 175 -2.90 -11.97 3.77
C LEU A 175 -1.62 -12.03 2.94
N GLU A 176 -1.03 -13.23 2.78
CA GLU A 176 0.17 -13.44 1.97
C GLU A 176 -0.05 -13.08 0.50
N LEU A 177 -1.21 -13.40 -0.06
CA LEU A 177 -1.56 -13.03 -1.44
C LEU A 177 -1.64 -11.51 -1.62
N GLY A 178 -2.15 -10.77 -0.63
CA GLY A 178 -2.10 -9.31 -0.63
C GLY A 178 -0.68 -8.79 -0.76
N ALA A 179 0.23 -9.26 0.11
CA ALA A 179 1.64 -8.88 0.07
C ALA A 179 2.31 -9.21 -1.28
N VAL A 180 2.03 -10.38 -1.86
CA VAL A 180 2.57 -10.78 -3.18
C VAL A 180 2.12 -9.82 -4.28
N ASN A 181 0.83 -9.47 -4.33
CA ASN A 181 0.31 -8.57 -5.35
C ASN A 181 0.86 -7.14 -5.21
N MET A 182 0.95 -6.65 -3.98
CA MET A 182 1.58 -5.35 -3.69
C MET A 182 3.06 -5.34 -4.09
N ALA A 183 3.82 -6.38 -3.73
CA ALA A 183 5.23 -6.52 -4.12
C ALA A 183 5.39 -6.53 -5.64
N ALA A 184 4.53 -7.24 -6.37
CA ALA A 184 4.54 -7.28 -7.82
C ALA A 184 4.28 -5.90 -8.42
N LEU A 185 3.29 -5.16 -7.92
CA LEU A 185 3.00 -3.81 -8.40
C LEU A 185 4.18 -2.86 -8.12
N ILE A 186 4.76 -2.88 -6.91
CA ILE A 186 5.94 -2.09 -6.55
C ILE A 186 7.11 -2.40 -7.48
N TYR A 187 7.37 -3.69 -7.72
CA TYR A 187 8.42 -4.14 -8.65
C TYR A 187 8.21 -3.56 -10.05
N LEU A 188 7.00 -3.61 -10.59
CA LEU A 188 6.69 -3.12 -11.93
C LEU A 188 6.86 -1.59 -12.01
N VAL A 189 6.40 -0.86 -11.01
CA VAL A 189 6.60 0.59 -10.93
C VAL A 189 8.09 0.93 -10.81
N ASP A 190 8.84 0.22 -9.98
CA ASP A 190 10.28 0.44 -9.84
C ASP A 190 11.05 0.17 -11.14
N GLN A 191 10.72 -0.91 -11.84
CA GLN A 191 11.46 -1.32 -13.04
C GLN A 191 11.10 -0.51 -14.28
N TYR A 192 9.85 -0.10 -14.43
CA TYR A 192 9.35 0.51 -15.67
C TYR A 192 8.89 1.97 -15.51
N GLY A 193 8.78 2.47 -14.28
CA GLY A 193 8.26 3.81 -13.97
C GLY A 193 6.75 3.93 -14.24
N LEU A 194 6.20 5.10 -14.02
CA LEU A 194 4.82 5.50 -14.36
C LEU A 194 4.80 6.60 -15.39
#